data_faeebf4e329d269431f9c61a3a9ab18b
#
_entry.id   faeebf4e329d269431f9c61a3a9ab18b
#
_cell.length_a   1.000
_cell.length_b   1.000
_cell.length_c   1.000
_cell.angle_alpha   90.00
_cell.angle_beta   90.00
_cell.angle_gamma   90.00
#
_symmetry.space_group_name_H-M   'P 1'
#
loop_
_entity.id
_entity.type
_entity.pdbx_description
1 polymer ?
#
loop_
_entity_poly.entity_id
_entity_poly.type
_entity_poly.pdbx_seq_one_letter_code
_entity_poly.pdbx_strand_id
1 'polypeptide(L)'
;MFRCSRSVSTRRHLDRPDLKDEPFSPTTQPRLAAHGGEPVDIFAAIRDDDILVQHPYDSFSTSVQEYIEQAARDPAVLAIKMTLYRTSGPGSPIIRSLLEAAEEGKQVVALVELKARFDEEANIEWARTLEEAGVHVAYGVVGLKTHTKIALVVRAEGGSVRRYAHIGTGNYNDRTARIYEDLGLFTTDEDTGADLTDLFNVLTGYSRQQRF
;
A
#
# COMPACT_ATOMS: atom_id res chain seq x y z
N MET A 1 -19.13 -24.54 9.24
CA MET A 1 -19.58 -24.05 7.94
C MET A 1 -20.50 -22.86 8.19
N PHE A 2 -19.95 -21.67 8.42
CA PHE A 2 -20.75 -20.47 8.71
C PHE A 2 -20.96 -19.69 7.42
N ARG A 3 -22.20 -19.65 6.96
CA ARG A 3 -22.64 -18.82 5.84
C ARG A 3 -22.72 -17.35 6.30
N CYS A 4 -21.65 -16.61 6.16
CA CYS A 4 -21.66 -15.17 6.40
C CYS A 4 -22.04 -14.33 5.16
N SER A 5 -22.45 -14.96 4.05
CA SER A 5 -22.72 -14.27 2.77
C SER A 5 -24.15 -13.76 2.59
N ARG A 6 -25.09 -14.05 3.52
CA ARG A 6 -26.50 -13.63 3.36
C ARG A 6 -26.87 -12.33 4.09
N SER A 7 -26.08 -11.87 5.05
CA SER A 7 -26.44 -10.68 5.84
C SER A 7 -26.19 -9.34 5.12
N VAL A 8 -25.16 -9.29 4.26
CA VAL A 8 -24.79 -8.06 3.54
C VAL A 8 -25.73 -7.77 2.37
N SER A 9 -26.28 -8.81 1.72
CA SER A 9 -27.22 -8.65 0.61
C SER A 9 -28.60 -8.16 1.06
N THR A 10 -29.07 -8.58 2.25
CA THR A 10 -30.39 -8.21 2.77
C THR A 10 -30.46 -6.74 3.17
N ARG A 11 -29.37 -6.15 3.65
CA ARG A 11 -29.32 -4.73 4.06
C ARG A 11 -29.49 -3.74 2.90
N ARG A 12 -29.12 -4.12 1.70
CA ARG A 12 -29.23 -3.26 0.50
C ARG A 12 -30.65 -3.14 -0.04
N HIS A 13 -31.56 -4.02 0.35
CA HIS A 13 -32.94 -4.05 -0.16
C HIS A 13 -33.98 -3.57 0.85
N LEU A 14 -33.59 -3.26 2.08
CA LEU A 14 -34.48 -2.67 3.06
C LEU A 14 -34.49 -1.16 2.88
N ASP A 15 -35.63 -0.64 2.41
CA ASP A 15 -35.89 0.81 2.37
C ASP A 15 -36.26 1.30 3.79
N ARG A 16 -35.27 1.24 4.69
CA ARG A 16 -35.36 1.59 6.10
C ARG A 16 -34.10 2.42 6.46
N PRO A 17 -34.13 3.73 6.17
CA PRO A 17 -33.00 4.64 6.46
C PRO A 17 -32.66 4.69 7.96
N ASP A 18 -33.66 4.48 8.83
CA ASP A 18 -33.50 4.39 10.27
C ASP A 18 -32.65 3.19 10.77
N LEU A 19 -32.39 2.22 9.89
CA LEU A 19 -31.53 1.06 10.17
C LEU A 19 -30.14 1.15 9.50
N LYS A 20 -29.81 2.31 8.94
CA LYS A 20 -28.51 2.56 8.31
C LYS A 20 -27.75 3.58 9.14
N ASP A 21 -26.49 3.31 9.36
CA ASP A 21 -25.59 4.31 9.93
C ASP A 21 -25.43 5.49 8.97
N GLU A 22 -25.20 6.67 9.51
CA GLU A 22 -24.86 7.86 8.72
C GLU A 22 -23.61 7.60 7.88
N PRO A 23 -23.53 8.12 6.65
CA PRO A 23 -22.33 8.00 5.82
C PRO A 23 -21.12 8.61 6.54
N PHE A 24 -20.09 7.79 6.74
CA PHE A 24 -18.84 8.25 7.32
C PHE A 24 -17.90 8.77 6.22
N SER A 25 -17.32 9.96 6.42
CA SER A 25 -16.29 10.53 5.56
C SER A 25 -14.95 10.54 6.28
N PRO A 26 -13.94 9.80 5.80
CA PRO A 26 -12.60 9.84 6.38
C PRO A 26 -12.01 11.25 6.38
N THR A 27 -11.25 11.58 7.42
CA THR A 27 -10.54 12.85 7.52
C THR A 27 -9.07 12.68 7.14
N THR A 28 -8.43 13.76 6.70
CA THR A 28 -6.97 13.74 6.51
C THR A 28 -6.28 13.79 7.87
N GLN A 29 -5.30 12.91 8.09
CA GLN A 29 -4.46 12.93 9.27
C GLN A 29 -3.79 14.32 9.39
N PRO A 30 -3.80 14.97 10.56
CA PRO A 30 -3.43 16.39 10.69
C PRO A 30 -2.05 16.75 10.13
N ARG A 31 -1.06 15.87 10.27
CA ARG A 31 0.30 16.10 9.73
C ARG A 31 0.40 15.93 8.21
N LEU A 32 -0.61 15.33 7.59
CA LEU A 32 -0.75 15.17 6.14
C LEU A 32 -1.76 16.16 5.54
N ALA A 33 -2.30 17.07 6.33
CA ALA A 33 -3.21 18.10 5.84
C ALA A 33 -2.45 19.18 5.09
N ALA A 34 -3.02 19.62 3.96
CA ALA A 34 -2.48 20.74 3.19
C ALA A 34 -2.43 22.02 4.05
N HIS A 35 -1.33 22.74 3.98
CA HIS A 35 -1.15 24.02 4.65
C HIS A 35 -1.08 25.15 3.60
N GLY A 36 -1.91 26.19 3.76
CA GLY A 36 -1.89 27.33 2.86
C GLY A 36 -2.32 27.03 1.41
N GLY A 37 -2.98 25.89 1.17
CA GLY A 37 -3.42 25.47 -0.17
C GLY A 37 -2.39 24.66 -0.96
N GLU A 38 -1.19 24.48 -0.43
CA GLU A 38 -0.15 23.64 -1.03
C GLU A 38 -0.28 22.19 -0.53
N PRO A 39 -0.10 21.20 -1.42
CA PRO A 39 -0.01 19.78 -1.01
C PRO A 39 1.13 19.58 -0.02
N VAL A 40 0.93 18.70 0.96
CA VAL A 40 1.99 18.34 1.90
C VAL A 40 3.05 17.49 1.17
N ASP A 41 4.33 17.79 1.35
CA ASP A 41 5.42 16.87 1.07
C ASP A 41 5.40 15.75 2.11
N ILE A 42 4.89 14.59 1.71
CA ILE A 42 4.72 13.45 2.62
C ILE A 42 6.06 12.93 3.14
N PHE A 43 7.11 13.00 2.35
CA PHE A 43 8.45 12.59 2.75
C PHE A 43 9.04 13.52 3.80
N ALA A 44 8.82 14.83 3.67
CA ALA A 44 9.20 15.79 4.69
C ALA A 44 8.45 15.55 6.00
N ALA A 45 7.14 15.30 5.92
CA ALA A 45 6.31 15.04 7.09
C ALA A 45 6.73 13.75 7.85
N ILE A 46 7.06 12.66 7.11
CA ILE A 46 7.52 11.40 7.69
C ILE A 46 8.95 11.56 8.27
N ARG A 47 9.81 12.36 7.62
CA ARG A 47 11.17 12.62 8.10
C ARG A 47 11.18 13.42 9.40
N ASP A 48 10.20 14.29 9.60
CA ASP A 48 10.05 15.10 10.81
C ASP A 48 9.69 14.23 12.04
N ASP A 49 8.79 13.25 11.88
CA ASP A 49 8.43 12.28 12.90
C ASP A 49 7.58 11.15 12.29
N ASP A 50 7.48 10.02 12.96
CA ASP A 50 6.61 8.91 12.59
C ASP A 50 5.13 9.33 12.50
N ILE A 51 4.40 8.80 11.53
CA ILE A 51 2.99 9.10 11.32
C ILE A 51 2.15 7.84 11.43
N LEU A 52 1.28 7.79 12.43
CA LEU A 52 0.28 6.74 12.56
C LEU A 52 -1.03 7.17 11.90
N VAL A 53 -1.61 6.28 11.12
CA VAL A 53 -2.95 6.43 10.54
C VAL A 53 -3.84 5.27 10.95
N GLN A 54 -5.14 5.56 11.18
CA GLN A 54 -6.16 4.57 11.50
C GLN A 54 -7.30 4.64 10.48
N HIS A 55 -7.34 3.68 9.59
CA HIS A 55 -8.48 3.53 8.67
C HIS A 55 -9.67 2.89 9.40
N PRO A 56 -10.92 3.22 9.05
CA PRO A 56 -11.37 4.13 7.99
C PRO A 56 -11.41 5.60 8.42
N TYR A 57 -11.03 5.93 9.66
CA TYR A 57 -11.14 7.29 10.23
C TYR A 57 -10.20 8.27 9.55
N ASP A 58 -8.92 7.87 9.41
CA ASP A 58 -7.98 8.59 8.56
C ASP A 58 -8.13 8.13 7.10
N SER A 59 -8.07 9.10 6.18
CA SER A 59 -8.25 8.87 4.76
C SER A 59 -7.07 8.09 4.15
N PHE A 60 -7.36 6.94 3.55
CA PHE A 60 -6.40 6.17 2.77
C PHE A 60 -5.88 6.96 1.56
N SER A 61 -6.74 7.75 0.92
CA SER A 61 -6.36 8.53 -0.26
C SER A 61 -5.38 9.66 0.05
N THR A 62 -5.52 10.32 1.20
CA THR A 62 -4.62 11.41 1.61
C THR A 62 -3.44 10.95 2.46
N SER A 63 -3.26 9.64 2.63
CA SER A 63 -2.14 9.05 3.36
C SER A 63 -1.42 8.00 2.49
N VAL A 64 -1.84 6.75 2.53
CA VAL A 64 -1.16 5.64 1.83
C VAL A 64 -1.13 5.82 0.32
N GLN A 65 -2.23 6.24 -0.28
CA GLN A 65 -2.28 6.49 -1.72
C GLN A 65 -1.37 7.66 -2.10
N GLU A 66 -1.47 8.79 -1.39
CA GLU A 66 -0.64 9.97 -1.61
C GLU A 66 0.86 9.65 -1.47
N TYR A 67 1.22 8.82 -0.49
CA TYR A 67 2.60 8.36 -0.31
C TYR A 67 3.16 7.65 -1.55
N ILE A 68 2.40 6.78 -2.17
CA ILE A 68 2.84 6.07 -3.37
C ILE A 68 2.76 6.97 -4.62
N GLU A 69 1.76 7.85 -4.71
CA GLU A 69 1.64 8.82 -5.81
C GLU A 69 2.79 9.83 -5.81
N GLN A 70 3.18 10.36 -4.66
CA GLN A 70 4.36 11.23 -4.56
C GLN A 70 5.64 10.45 -4.86
N ALA A 71 5.78 9.21 -4.34
CA ALA A 71 6.93 8.37 -4.67
C ALA A 71 7.08 8.11 -6.17
N ALA A 72 5.96 7.93 -6.89
CA ALA A 72 6.00 7.71 -8.33
C ALA A 72 6.52 8.93 -9.10
N ARG A 73 6.17 10.15 -8.67
CA ARG A 73 6.50 11.41 -9.37
C ARG A 73 7.79 12.07 -8.91
N ASP A 74 8.27 11.75 -7.71
CA ASP A 74 9.48 12.39 -7.16
C ASP A 74 10.75 11.89 -7.88
N PRO A 75 11.49 12.76 -8.58
CA PRO A 75 12.70 12.36 -9.31
C PRO A 75 13.83 11.88 -8.39
N ALA A 76 13.78 12.17 -7.09
CA ALA A 76 14.77 11.67 -6.13
C ALA A 76 14.46 10.23 -5.66
N VAL A 77 13.28 9.70 -5.94
CA VAL A 77 12.93 8.31 -5.64
C VAL A 77 13.60 7.37 -6.63
N LEU A 78 14.37 6.43 -6.10
CA LEU A 78 15.14 5.43 -6.85
C LEU A 78 14.39 4.10 -6.98
N ALA A 79 13.68 3.71 -5.92
CA ALA A 79 12.98 2.43 -5.88
C ALA A 79 11.70 2.50 -5.05
N ILE A 80 10.70 1.70 -5.48
CA ILE A 80 9.46 1.44 -4.74
C ILE A 80 9.28 -0.07 -4.66
N LYS A 81 9.14 -0.62 -3.44
CA LYS A 81 8.90 -2.04 -3.21
C LYS A 81 7.62 -2.19 -2.40
N MET A 82 6.69 -3.03 -2.86
CA MET A 82 5.39 -3.23 -2.19
C MET A 82 4.97 -4.69 -2.17
N THR A 83 4.24 -5.06 -1.11
CA THR A 83 3.49 -6.31 -1.07
C THR A 83 2.04 -6.05 -1.46
N LEU A 84 1.51 -6.80 -2.41
CA LEU A 84 0.16 -6.64 -2.94
C LEU A 84 -0.62 -7.94 -2.77
N TYR A 85 -1.63 -7.92 -1.91
CA TYR A 85 -2.47 -9.08 -1.64
C TYR A 85 -3.84 -8.96 -2.30
N ARG A 86 -4.51 -7.83 -2.10
CA ARG A 86 -5.79 -7.45 -2.73
C ARG A 86 -5.74 -5.98 -3.08
N THR A 87 -5.86 -5.69 -4.35
CA THR A 87 -6.00 -4.32 -4.85
C THR A 87 -7.45 -4.10 -5.30
N SER A 88 -7.80 -2.88 -5.63
CA SER A 88 -9.10 -2.57 -6.25
C SER A 88 -9.17 -2.93 -7.75
N GLY A 89 -8.21 -3.71 -8.25
CA GLY A 89 -8.12 -4.14 -9.64
C GLY A 89 -7.31 -3.18 -10.54
N PRO A 90 -7.41 -3.30 -11.88
CA PRO A 90 -6.63 -2.50 -12.84
C PRO A 90 -6.81 -0.98 -12.71
N GLY A 91 -7.96 -0.54 -12.17
CA GLY A 91 -8.24 0.87 -11.88
C GLY A 91 -7.69 1.35 -10.52
N SER A 92 -6.96 0.52 -9.79
CA SER A 92 -6.38 0.88 -8.50
C SER A 92 -5.43 2.08 -8.64
N PRO A 93 -5.60 3.14 -7.82
CA PRO A 93 -4.63 4.24 -7.79
C PRO A 93 -3.21 3.76 -7.50
N ILE A 94 -3.05 2.80 -6.59
CA ILE A 94 -1.74 2.21 -6.26
C ILE A 94 -1.11 1.54 -7.49
N ILE A 95 -1.85 0.72 -8.24
CA ILE A 95 -1.33 0.06 -9.45
C ILE A 95 -0.91 1.10 -10.49
N ARG A 96 -1.72 2.15 -10.71
CA ARG A 96 -1.38 3.23 -11.64
C ARG A 96 -0.09 3.94 -11.25
N SER A 97 0.10 4.23 -9.96
CA SER A 97 1.33 4.87 -9.49
C SER A 97 2.56 3.99 -9.66
N LEU A 98 2.42 2.67 -9.47
CA LEU A 98 3.54 1.74 -9.72
C LEU A 98 3.90 1.66 -11.21
N LEU A 99 2.91 1.71 -12.10
CA LEU A 99 3.13 1.80 -13.55
C LEU A 99 3.82 3.12 -13.93
N GLU A 100 3.32 4.26 -13.44
CA GLU A 100 3.92 5.59 -13.64
C GLU A 100 5.38 5.60 -13.16
N ALA A 101 5.67 5.05 -11.99
CA ALA A 101 7.02 4.96 -11.47
C ALA A 101 7.96 4.12 -12.36
N ALA A 102 7.48 3.01 -12.91
CA ALA A 102 8.26 2.17 -13.81
C ALA A 102 8.53 2.87 -15.16
N GLU A 103 7.54 3.56 -15.72
CA GLU A 103 7.67 4.38 -16.92
C GLU A 103 8.68 5.52 -16.74
N GLU A 104 8.76 6.10 -15.54
CA GLU A 104 9.76 7.11 -15.15
C GLU A 104 11.15 6.50 -14.86
N GLY A 105 11.33 5.19 -15.08
CA GLY A 105 12.61 4.51 -14.94
C GLY A 105 13.03 4.16 -13.51
N LYS A 106 12.12 4.26 -12.54
CA LYS A 106 12.40 3.84 -11.17
C LYS A 106 12.41 2.32 -11.04
N GLN A 107 13.18 1.79 -10.08
CA GLN A 107 13.09 0.38 -9.72
C GLN A 107 11.79 0.09 -8.97
N VAL A 108 10.88 -0.64 -9.59
CA VAL A 108 9.62 -1.04 -8.96
C VAL A 108 9.60 -2.55 -8.73
N VAL A 109 9.33 -2.95 -7.49
CA VAL A 109 9.18 -4.35 -7.09
C VAL A 109 7.80 -4.56 -6.48
N ALA A 110 7.01 -5.45 -7.04
CA ALA A 110 5.70 -5.83 -6.52
C ALA A 110 5.70 -7.32 -6.14
N LEU A 111 5.54 -7.61 -4.84
CA LEU A 111 5.29 -8.98 -4.40
C LEU A 111 3.80 -9.25 -4.41
N VAL A 112 3.37 -10.15 -5.27
CA VAL A 112 1.96 -10.46 -5.50
C VAL A 112 1.58 -11.79 -4.88
N GLU A 113 0.59 -11.83 -4.00
CA GLU A 113 0.02 -13.07 -3.48
C GLU A 113 -1.14 -13.54 -4.36
N LEU A 114 -0.89 -14.57 -5.17
CA LEU A 114 -1.90 -15.11 -6.10
C LEU A 114 -3.03 -15.88 -5.41
N LYS A 115 -2.80 -16.44 -4.22
CA LYS A 115 -3.78 -17.26 -3.49
C LYS A 115 -4.77 -16.41 -2.66
N ALA A 116 -5.10 -15.22 -3.13
CA ALA A 116 -6.15 -14.40 -2.54
C ALA A 116 -7.52 -14.94 -2.97
N ARG A 117 -8.25 -15.62 -2.07
CA ARG A 117 -9.58 -16.20 -2.38
C ARG A 117 -10.48 -15.18 -3.06
N PHE A 118 -11.06 -15.55 -4.20
CA PHE A 118 -12.01 -14.79 -5.04
C PHE A 118 -11.39 -13.67 -5.89
N ASP A 119 -10.07 -13.46 -5.85
CA ASP A 119 -9.40 -12.39 -6.59
C ASP A 119 -8.26 -12.93 -7.49
N GLU A 120 -8.15 -14.27 -7.63
CA GLU A 120 -7.02 -14.92 -8.31
C GLU A 120 -6.87 -14.48 -9.77
N GLU A 121 -7.97 -14.48 -10.53
CA GLU A 121 -7.94 -14.08 -11.96
C GLU A 121 -7.58 -12.59 -12.11
N ALA A 122 -8.18 -11.73 -11.30
CA ALA A 122 -7.88 -10.30 -11.31
C ALA A 122 -6.41 -10.03 -10.91
N ASN A 123 -5.89 -10.77 -9.93
CA ASN A 123 -4.50 -10.63 -9.50
C ASN A 123 -3.51 -11.05 -10.59
N ILE A 124 -3.82 -12.07 -11.39
CA ILE A 124 -2.99 -12.48 -12.53
C ILE A 124 -2.99 -11.40 -13.63
N GLU A 125 -4.15 -10.83 -13.93
CA GLU A 125 -4.30 -9.85 -15.00
C GLU A 125 -3.49 -8.57 -14.72
N TRP A 126 -3.67 -7.95 -13.56
CA TRP A 126 -2.92 -6.72 -13.24
C TRP A 126 -1.44 -6.99 -12.96
N ALA A 127 -1.07 -8.19 -12.45
CA ALA A 127 0.33 -8.57 -12.29
C ALA A 127 1.04 -8.63 -13.63
N ARG A 128 0.39 -9.19 -14.67
CA ARG A 128 0.93 -9.18 -16.04
C ARG A 128 1.09 -7.75 -16.58
N THR A 129 0.12 -6.89 -16.35
CA THR A 129 0.21 -5.48 -16.75
C THR A 129 1.42 -4.79 -16.11
N LEU A 130 1.71 -5.07 -14.83
CA LEU A 130 2.91 -4.57 -14.15
C LEU A 130 4.19 -5.11 -14.79
N GLU A 131 4.27 -6.42 -15.09
CA GLU A 131 5.42 -7.05 -15.75
C GLU A 131 5.68 -6.43 -17.12
N GLU A 132 4.65 -6.22 -17.94
CA GLU A 132 4.73 -5.60 -19.26
C GLU A 132 5.24 -4.15 -19.20
N ALA A 133 4.99 -3.44 -18.11
CA ALA A 133 5.52 -2.10 -17.85
C ALA A 133 6.94 -2.08 -17.24
N GLY A 134 7.57 -3.25 -17.07
CA GLY A 134 8.93 -3.36 -16.54
C GLY A 134 9.02 -3.43 -15.00
N VAL A 135 7.90 -3.57 -14.30
CA VAL A 135 7.91 -3.82 -12.85
C VAL A 135 8.42 -5.23 -12.58
N HIS A 136 9.33 -5.36 -11.62
CA HIS A 136 9.75 -6.68 -11.15
C HIS A 136 8.66 -7.30 -10.26
N VAL A 137 7.88 -8.22 -10.83
CA VAL A 137 6.83 -8.94 -10.10
C VAL A 137 7.38 -10.25 -9.53
N ALA A 138 7.28 -10.41 -8.21
CA ALA A 138 7.56 -11.65 -7.52
C ALA A 138 6.23 -12.27 -7.03
N TYR A 139 6.09 -13.57 -7.28
CA TYR A 139 4.91 -14.32 -6.83
C TYR A 139 5.27 -15.10 -5.58
N GLY A 140 4.67 -14.82 -4.48
CA GLY A 140 4.76 -15.42 -3.16
C GLY A 140 5.77 -16.56 -2.93
N VAL A 141 6.01 -16.93 -1.69
CA VAL A 141 6.93 -18.02 -1.34
C VAL A 141 6.19 -19.36 -1.35
N VAL A 142 6.76 -20.36 -2.01
CA VAL A 142 6.16 -21.71 -2.07
C VAL A 142 5.96 -22.26 -0.65
N GLY A 143 4.72 -22.67 -0.35
CA GLY A 143 4.36 -23.24 0.95
C GLY A 143 4.00 -22.22 2.04
N LEU A 144 4.20 -20.93 1.78
CA LEU A 144 3.82 -19.84 2.68
C LEU A 144 2.80 -18.91 2.02
N LYS A 145 2.09 -18.15 2.83
CA LYS A 145 1.26 -17.04 2.39
C LYS A 145 1.91 -15.73 2.79
N THR A 146 2.12 -14.84 1.82
CA THR A 146 2.57 -13.49 2.10
C THR A 146 1.39 -12.66 2.55
N HIS A 147 1.34 -12.33 3.84
CA HIS A 147 0.24 -11.54 4.41
C HIS A 147 0.69 -10.19 4.98
N THR A 148 1.95 -9.85 4.85
CA THR A 148 2.49 -8.54 5.23
C THR A 148 1.93 -7.43 4.33
N LYS A 149 1.74 -6.24 4.86
CA LYS A 149 1.34 -5.04 4.13
C LYS A 149 2.42 -3.99 4.36
N ILE A 150 3.39 -3.99 3.48
CA ILE A 150 4.56 -3.13 3.55
C ILE A 150 4.81 -2.44 2.21
N ALA A 151 5.19 -1.19 2.29
CA ALA A 151 5.71 -0.41 1.18
C ALA A 151 7.01 0.26 1.61
N LEU A 152 8.05 0.10 0.81
CA LEU A 152 9.36 0.67 1.04
C LEU A 152 9.73 1.55 -0.15
N VAL A 153 9.96 2.84 0.11
CA VAL A 153 10.46 3.80 -0.87
C VAL A 153 11.93 4.13 -0.53
N VAL A 154 12.78 4.04 -1.52
CA VAL A 154 14.20 4.41 -1.41
C VAL A 154 14.42 5.71 -2.17
N ARG A 155 14.83 6.75 -1.48
CA ARG A 155 14.98 8.12 -1.99
C ARG A 155 16.42 8.60 -1.84
N ALA A 156 16.97 9.25 -2.86
CA ALA A 156 18.27 9.92 -2.79
C ALA A 156 18.15 11.25 -2.03
N GLU A 157 18.94 11.42 -0.98
CA GLU A 157 18.94 12.61 -0.14
C GLU A 157 20.36 12.96 0.33
N GLY A 158 20.79 14.19 0.12
CA GLY A 158 22.03 14.70 0.69
C GLY A 158 23.30 13.90 0.36
N GLY A 159 23.34 13.22 -0.79
CA GLY A 159 24.45 12.36 -1.20
C GLY A 159 24.41 10.93 -0.64
N SER A 160 23.35 10.57 0.07
CA SER A 160 23.06 9.22 0.58
C SER A 160 21.66 8.76 0.13
N VAL A 161 21.23 7.60 0.58
CA VAL A 161 19.86 7.12 0.40
C VAL A 161 19.12 7.08 1.72
N ARG A 162 17.86 7.50 1.71
CA ARG A 162 16.95 7.34 2.84
C ARG A 162 15.82 6.38 2.47
N ARG A 163 15.46 5.56 3.42
CA ARG A 163 14.33 4.64 3.30
C ARG A 163 13.13 5.20 4.03
N TYR A 164 12.00 5.19 3.35
CA TYR A 164 10.71 5.53 3.89
C TYR A 164 9.87 4.27 3.88
N ALA A 165 9.30 3.92 5.00
CA ALA A 165 8.53 2.70 5.17
C ALA A 165 7.09 3.00 5.52
N HIS A 166 6.16 2.25 4.94
CA HIS A 166 4.81 2.10 5.45
C HIS A 166 4.59 0.65 5.84
N ILE A 167 4.15 0.42 7.07
CA ILE A 167 3.83 -0.90 7.62
C ILE A 167 2.39 -0.85 8.10
N GLY A 168 1.55 -1.73 7.55
CA GLY A 168 0.12 -1.70 7.84
C GLY A 168 -0.46 -3.07 8.19
N THR A 169 -1.64 -3.05 8.79
CA THR A 169 -2.48 -4.24 9.01
C THR A 169 -3.43 -4.47 7.83
N GLY A 170 -3.83 -3.38 7.14
CA GLY A 170 -4.78 -3.37 6.03
C GLY A 170 -4.15 -3.57 4.65
N ASN A 171 -4.90 -4.20 3.75
CA ASN A 171 -4.48 -4.32 2.36
C ASN A 171 -4.44 -2.95 1.65
N TYR A 172 -3.58 -2.83 0.65
CA TYR A 172 -3.50 -1.65 -0.23
C TYR A 172 -4.69 -1.60 -1.21
N ASN A 173 -5.87 -1.35 -0.66
CA ASN A 173 -7.13 -1.34 -1.38
C ASN A 173 -8.03 -0.19 -0.84
N ASP A 174 -8.22 0.83 -1.66
CA ASP A 174 -8.96 2.05 -1.35
C ASP A 174 -10.43 1.81 -0.99
N ARG A 175 -11.02 0.72 -1.48
CA ARG A 175 -12.41 0.35 -1.17
C ARG A 175 -12.52 -0.31 0.20
N THR A 176 -11.66 -1.28 0.49
CA THR A 176 -11.71 -1.99 1.77
C THR A 176 -11.19 -1.14 2.93
N ALA A 177 -10.28 -0.20 2.68
CA ALA A 177 -9.81 0.77 3.68
C ALA A 177 -10.92 1.69 4.22
N ARG A 178 -12.09 1.74 3.56
CA ARG A 178 -13.27 2.48 4.03
C ARG A 178 -14.23 1.63 4.87
N ILE A 179 -13.91 0.35 5.06
CA ILE A 179 -14.83 -0.63 5.67
C ILE A 179 -14.18 -1.33 6.86
N TYR A 180 -12.88 -1.63 6.77
CA TYR A 180 -12.13 -2.32 7.81
C TYR A 180 -11.38 -1.34 8.69
N GLU A 181 -11.27 -1.67 9.96
CA GLU A 181 -10.39 -0.96 10.89
C GLU A 181 -8.98 -1.53 10.76
N ASP A 182 -8.07 -0.67 10.33
CA ASP A 182 -6.67 -1.01 10.10
C ASP A 182 -5.76 0.13 10.57
N LEU A 183 -4.55 -0.24 10.98
CA LEU A 183 -3.51 0.72 11.33
C LEU A 183 -2.42 0.74 10.27
N GLY A 184 -1.81 1.90 10.07
CA GLY A 184 -0.65 2.11 9.22
C GLY A 184 0.36 3.04 9.88
N LEU A 185 1.62 2.64 9.90
CA LEU A 185 2.74 3.43 10.39
C LEU A 185 3.63 3.85 9.22
N PHE A 186 3.89 5.14 9.10
CA PHE A 186 4.96 5.67 8.25
C PHE A 186 6.17 6.03 9.10
N THR A 187 7.36 5.60 8.69
CA THR A 187 8.59 5.84 9.44
C THR A 187 9.81 5.96 8.50
N THR A 188 10.85 6.65 8.97
CA THR A 188 12.19 6.66 8.37
C THR A 188 13.22 6.01 9.28
N ASP A 189 12.79 5.26 10.28
CA ASP A 189 13.69 4.53 11.18
C ASP A 189 14.66 3.65 10.38
N GLU A 190 15.96 3.78 10.66
CA GLU A 190 17.00 3.14 9.85
C GLU A 190 17.01 1.63 10.00
N ASP A 191 16.79 1.12 11.22
CA ASP A 191 16.76 -0.31 11.51
C ASP A 191 15.53 -0.96 10.84
N THR A 192 14.37 -0.34 10.98
CA THR A 192 13.14 -0.76 10.29
C THR A 192 13.33 -0.77 8.77
N GLY A 193 13.95 0.26 8.20
CA GLY A 193 14.25 0.35 6.78
C GLY A 193 15.22 -0.73 6.30
N ALA A 194 16.20 -1.11 7.13
CA ALA A 194 17.15 -2.20 6.85
C ALA A 194 16.43 -3.57 6.89
N ASP A 195 15.65 -3.84 7.94
CA ASP A 195 14.87 -5.08 8.09
C ASP A 195 13.89 -5.28 6.92
N LEU A 196 13.20 -4.24 6.50
CA LEU A 196 12.31 -4.32 5.34
C LEU A 196 13.07 -4.56 4.03
N THR A 197 14.28 -4.01 3.88
CA THR A 197 15.13 -4.30 2.73
C THR A 197 15.49 -5.78 2.69
N ASP A 198 15.91 -6.35 3.82
CA ASP A 198 16.25 -7.76 3.94
C ASP A 198 15.04 -8.66 3.73
N LEU A 199 13.88 -8.27 4.28
CA LEU A 199 12.63 -8.98 4.06
C LEU A 199 12.27 -9.03 2.56
N PHE A 200 12.34 -7.91 1.84
CA PHE A 200 12.11 -7.90 0.39
C PHE A 200 13.11 -8.76 -0.36
N ASN A 201 14.38 -8.77 0.03
CA ASN A 201 15.40 -9.62 -0.58
C ASN A 201 15.09 -11.12 -0.38
N VAL A 202 14.58 -11.50 0.79
CA VAL A 202 14.11 -12.87 1.05
C VAL A 202 12.88 -13.21 0.23
N LEU A 203 11.88 -12.33 0.22
CA LEU A 203 10.60 -12.54 -0.46
C LEU A 203 10.74 -12.61 -1.98
N THR A 204 11.75 -11.93 -2.55
CA THR A 204 12.06 -11.97 -3.99
C THR A 204 13.09 -13.03 -4.37
N GLY A 205 13.58 -13.82 -3.41
CA GLY A 205 14.51 -14.92 -3.64
C GLY A 205 15.99 -14.51 -3.81
N TYR A 206 16.33 -13.25 -3.56
CA TYR A 206 17.72 -12.78 -3.64
C TYR A 206 18.57 -13.22 -2.46
N SER A 207 17.99 -13.48 -1.32
CA SER A 207 18.72 -13.93 -0.13
C SER A 207 17.94 -14.98 0.65
N ARG A 208 18.66 -15.67 1.57
CA ARG A 208 18.05 -16.54 2.58
C ARG A 208 18.04 -15.77 3.90
N GLN A 209 16.88 -15.77 4.56
CA GLN A 209 16.75 -15.16 5.88
C GLN A 209 17.77 -15.77 6.86
N GLN A 210 18.54 -14.93 7.52
CA GLN A 210 19.47 -15.32 8.56
C GLN A 210 18.99 -14.87 9.95
N ARG A 211 18.57 -13.62 10.11
CA ARG A 211 17.97 -12.99 11.30
C ARG A 211 17.28 -11.68 10.89
N PHE A 212 16.32 -11.27 11.69
CA PHE A 212 15.82 -9.89 11.77
C PHE A 212 16.18 -9.34 13.12
#